data_b9fc977182f26104ff009f6a8672a51b
#
_entry.id   b9fc977182f26104ff009f6a8672a51b
#
_cell.length_a   1.000
_cell.length_b   1.000
_cell.length_c   1.000
_cell.angle_alpha   90.00
_cell.angle_beta   90.00
_cell.angle_gamma   90.00
#
_symmetry.space_group_name_H-M   'P 1'
#
loop_
_entity.id
_entity.type
_entity.pdbx_description
1 polymer ?
#
loop_
_entity_poly.entity_id
_entity_poly.type
_entity_poly.pdbx_seq_one_letter_code
_entity_poly.pdbx_strand_id
1 'polypeptide(L)'
;MKSRPTFRIAAARRSRRAKPLATMLALVLALSGLMPASGGASHVYSYLALGDSIPFGAFAPFGKGYVPLYAKAVIRDTGVWVNTVNLSVPGWTSQDLLHAVTSRPLFRLTAFSSNIITFSIGGNELAGARQLYKAGACGGADNEDCMRAVVAALESNWDGILGALAALRNNRPTIMRTTDIYNPFVNVDRASDSWPAGGDGISDFEELKPYLDEVNAHINAASAAHGVLVAPVYQAFNGVAGDEDPGDKGLTAFDDFHPSGLGHAVIASLLRGLGYATVTP
;
A
#
# COMPACT_ATOMS: atom_id res chain seq x y z
N MET A 1 -24.79 5.93 -66.94
CA MET A 1 -24.56 7.29 -66.46
C MET A 1 -25.71 7.67 -65.50
N LYS A 2 -25.48 7.64 -64.18
CA LYS A 2 -26.41 8.16 -63.18
C LYS A 2 -25.60 8.99 -62.18
N SER A 3 -25.85 10.26 -62.14
CA SER A 3 -25.25 11.30 -61.34
C SER A 3 -25.57 11.14 -59.86
N ARG A 4 -24.56 11.28 -58.98
CA ARG A 4 -24.67 11.34 -57.54
C ARG A 4 -24.91 12.80 -57.08
N PRO A 5 -25.83 13.08 -56.14
CA PRO A 5 -25.98 14.40 -55.57
C PRO A 5 -24.96 14.62 -54.44
N THR A 6 -24.29 15.78 -54.47
CA THR A 6 -23.40 16.28 -53.46
C THR A 6 -24.22 16.97 -52.35
N PHE A 7 -24.16 16.46 -51.10
CA PHE A 7 -24.69 17.15 -49.94
C PHE A 7 -23.62 18.10 -49.38
N ARG A 8 -23.89 19.39 -49.40
CA ARG A 8 -23.13 20.41 -48.68
C ARG A 8 -23.63 20.48 -47.24
N ILE A 9 -22.77 20.21 -46.25
CA ILE A 9 -23.05 20.42 -44.81
C ILE A 9 -22.55 21.81 -44.44
N ALA A 10 -23.50 22.70 -44.07
CA ALA A 10 -23.22 24.03 -43.56
C ALA A 10 -22.70 23.92 -42.11
N ALA A 11 -21.48 24.44 -41.85
CA ALA A 11 -20.92 24.54 -40.52
C ALA A 11 -21.53 25.69 -39.74
N ALA A 12 -22.35 25.39 -38.76
CA ALA A 12 -22.84 26.37 -37.79
C ALA A 12 -21.75 26.61 -36.72
N ARG A 13 -21.09 27.76 -36.78
CA ARG A 13 -20.22 28.29 -35.70
C ARG A 13 -21.08 28.67 -34.49
N ARG A 14 -21.09 27.84 -33.43
CA ARG A 14 -21.55 28.23 -32.11
C ARG A 14 -20.37 28.81 -31.33
N SER A 15 -20.38 30.10 -31.08
CA SER A 15 -19.50 30.79 -30.14
C SER A 15 -19.86 30.34 -28.71
N ARG A 16 -18.98 29.54 -28.10
CA ARG A 16 -19.10 29.26 -26.65
C ARG A 16 -18.42 30.41 -25.89
N ARG A 17 -19.23 31.27 -25.31
CA ARG A 17 -18.75 32.22 -24.30
C ARG A 17 -18.35 31.43 -23.05
N ALA A 18 -17.06 31.46 -22.72
CA ALA A 18 -16.53 30.99 -21.47
C ALA A 18 -17.11 31.85 -20.33
N LYS A 19 -17.82 31.25 -19.40
CA LYS A 19 -18.21 31.88 -18.14
C LYS A 19 -17.05 31.71 -17.15
N PRO A 20 -16.69 32.72 -16.37
CA PRO A 20 -15.56 32.63 -15.47
C PRO A 20 -15.87 31.72 -14.25
N LEU A 21 -14.93 30.83 -13.94
CA LEU A 21 -14.92 29.87 -12.84
C LEU A 21 -14.73 30.53 -11.45
N ALA A 22 -14.98 31.84 -11.35
CA ALA A 22 -14.65 32.63 -10.15
C ALA A 22 -15.76 32.69 -9.08
N THR A 23 -16.94 32.08 -9.32
CA THR A 23 -18.08 32.28 -8.42
C THR A 23 -18.40 31.12 -7.49
N MET A 24 -17.64 30.02 -7.54
CA MET A 24 -17.88 28.85 -6.66
C MET A 24 -17.00 28.78 -5.41
N LEU A 25 -16.00 29.65 -5.27
CA LEU A 25 -15.11 29.66 -4.10
C LEU A 25 -15.61 30.55 -2.95
N ALA A 26 -16.62 31.39 -3.18
CA ALA A 26 -17.11 32.33 -2.18
C ALA A 26 -18.28 31.82 -1.31
N LEU A 27 -18.89 30.66 -1.65
CA LEU A 27 -20.05 30.15 -0.91
C LEU A 27 -19.72 29.13 0.19
N VAL A 28 -18.48 28.70 0.31
CA VAL A 28 -18.03 27.76 1.37
C VAL A 28 -17.58 28.50 2.63
N LEU A 29 -17.30 29.79 2.54
CA LEU A 29 -16.81 30.60 3.68
C LEU A 29 -17.88 31.34 4.48
N ALA A 30 -19.15 31.31 4.06
CA ALA A 30 -20.21 32.09 4.70
C ALA A 30 -21.11 31.32 5.70
N LEU A 31 -20.85 30.00 5.93
CA LEU A 31 -21.62 29.18 6.91
C LEU A 31 -20.86 28.87 8.21
N SER A 32 -19.74 29.51 8.46
CA SER A 32 -18.93 29.31 9.68
C SER A 32 -19.22 30.34 10.80
N GLY A 33 -20.31 31.02 10.76
CA GLY A 33 -20.71 31.98 11.78
C GLY A 33 -21.96 31.56 12.52
N LEU A 34 -21.83 31.11 13.74
CA LEU A 34 -22.69 30.88 14.92
C LEU A 34 -22.80 29.40 15.32
N MET A 35 -21.72 28.88 15.90
CA MET A 35 -21.82 27.84 16.91
C MET A 35 -21.37 28.44 18.25
N PRO A 36 -22.09 28.18 19.39
CA PRO A 36 -21.65 28.66 20.67
C PRO A 36 -20.30 28.02 21.02
N ALA A 37 -19.33 28.84 21.40
CA ALA A 37 -18.05 28.41 21.89
C ALA A 37 -18.22 27.80 23.30
N SER A 38 -18.46 26.50 23.36
CA SER A 38 -18.28 25.69 24.55
C SER A 38 -17.89 24.29 24.16
N GLY A 39 -16.63 23.97 24.30
CA GLY A 39 -16.09 22.65 24.05
C GLY A 39 -14.70 22.76 23.46
N GLY A 40 -13.70 22.21 24.18
CA GLY A 40 -12.33 22.17 23.70
C GLY A 40 -12.27 21.70 22.25
N ALA A 41 -11.35 22.27 21.49
CA ALA A 41 -11.13 21.91 20.10
C ALA A 41 -11.07 20.37 20.02
N SER A 42 -12.08 19.77 19.39
CA SER A 42 -12.07 18.33 19.16
C SER A 42 -10.86 18.04 18.26
N HIS A 43 -9.83 17.46 18.85
CA HIS A 43 -8.66 17.06 18.10
C HIS A 43 -9.11 16.07 17.01
N VAL A 44 -8.85 16.41 15.76
CA VAL A 44 -9.12 15.54 14.61
C VAL A 44 -7.76 15.09 14.08
N TYR A 45 -7.55 13.78 14.01
CA TYR A 45 -6.37 13.24 13.36
C TYR A 45 -6.57 13.12 11.85
N SER A 46 -5.59 13.56 11.08
CA SER A 46 -5.48 13.21 9.66
C SER A 46 -4.68 11.93 9.51
N TYR A 47 -5.30 10.96 8.87
CA TYR A 47 -4.70 9.66 8.60
C TYR A 47 -4.44 9.49 7.10
N LEU A 48 -3.19 9.26 6.74
CA LEU A 48 -2.74 8.93 5.39
C LEU A 48 -2.40 7.44 5.30
N ALA A 49 -3.01 6.75 4.37
CA ALA A 49 -2.62 5.41 3.97
C ALA A 49 -1.95 5.44 2.59
N LEU A 50 -0.84 4.71 2.45
CA LEU A 50 -0.02 4.65 1.26
C LEU A 50 0.28 3.19 0.89
N GLY A 51 0.60 2.94 -0.39
CA GLY A 51 1.05 1.65 -0.87
C GLY A 51 0.30 1.17 -2.10
N ASP A 52 0.07 -0.13 -2.17
CA ASP A 52 -0.48 -0.85 -3.31
C ASP A 52 -1.97 -1.24 -3.13
N SER A 53 -2.34 -2.41 -3.68
CA SER A 53 -3.70 -2.96 -3.61
C SER A 53 -4.13 -3.37 -2.20
N ILE A 54 -3.19 -3.71 -1.31
CA ILE A 54 -3.53 -4.16 0.06
C ILE A 54 -4.06 -2.98 0.90
N PRO A 55 -3.35 -1.85 1.06
CA PRO A 55 -3.91 -0.69 1.74
C PRO A 55 -5.06 -0.02 0.96
N PHE A 56 -5.11 -0.18 -0.37
CA PHE A 56 -6.30 0.22 -1.14
C PHE A 56 -7.56 -0.51 -0.66
N GLY A 57 -7.41 -1.75 -0.19
CA GLY A 57 -8.51 -2.60 0.25
C GLY A 57 -9.09 -3.45 -0.87
N ALA A 58 -8.26 -3.84 -1.86
CA ALA A 58 -8.67 -4.73 -2.93
C ALA A 58 -9.23 -6.02 -2.35
N PHE A 59 -10.30 -6.54 -2.96
CA PHE A 59 -11.03 -7.76 -2.59
C PHE A 59 -11.66 -7.75 -1.18
N ALA A 60 -11.45 -6.72 -0.38
CA ALA A 60 -12.21 -6.57 0.86
C ALA A 60 -13.68 -6.20 0.54
N PRO A 61 -14.66 -6.68 1.31
CA PRO A 61 -16.01 -6.13 1.27
C PRO A 61 -15.98 -4.60 1.50
N PHE A 62 -16.91 -3.88 0.89
CA PHE A 62 -16.94 -2.41 0.97
C PHE A 62 -16.78 -1.89 2.41
N GLY A 63 -15.81 -1.00 2.62
CA GLY A 63 -15.49 -0.44 3.94
C GLY A 63 -14.87 -1.42 4.93
N LYS A 64 -14.41 -2.61 4.49
CA LYS A 64 -13.78 -3.66 5.30
C LYS A 64 -12.28 -3.85 5.01
N GLY A 65 -11.67 -3.04 4.15
CA GLY A 65 -10.21 -2.96 4.04
C GLY A 65 -9.56 -2.56 5.38
N TYR A 66 -8.30 -2.91 5.60
CA TYR A 66 -7.65 -2.65 6.89
C TYR A 66 -7.57 -1.16 7.23
N VAL A 67 -7.43 -0.27 6.25
CA VAL A 67 -7.34 1.18 6.45
C VAL A 67 -8.57 1.75 7.16
N PRO A 68 -9.82 1.57 6.67
CA PRO A 68 -11.00 2.02 7.40
C PRO A 68 -11.23 1.26 8.71
N LEU A 69 -10.81 0.01 8.83
CA LEU A 69 -10.91 -0.75 10.07
C LEU A 69 -9.96 -0.18 11.14
N TYR A 70 -8.71 0.13 10.76
CA TYR A 70 -7.74 0.74 11.66
C TYR A 70 -8.17 2.15 12.09
N ALA A 71 -8.67 2.99 11.16
CA ALA A 71 -9.22 4.30 11.50
C ALA A 71 -10.33 4.21 12.56
N LYS A 72 -11.26 3.25 12.41
CA LYS A 72 -12.31 2.98 13.41
C LYS A 72 -11.74 2.53 14.75
N ALA A 73 -10.66 1.74 14.74
CA ALA A 73 -9.99 1.32 15.96
C ALA A 73 -9.37 2.52 16.68
N VAL A 74 -8.68 3.41 15.97
CA VAL A 74 -8.12 4.65 16.55
C VAL A 74 -9.22 5.49 17.18
N ILE A 75 -10.33 5.74 16.47
CA ILE A 75 -11.46 6.52 17.01
C ILE A 75 -11.99 5.89 18.31
N ARG A 76 -12.23 4.58 18.29
CA ARG A 76 -12.79 3.87 19.45
C ARG A 76 -11.86 3.90 20.65
N ASP A 77 -10.56 3.73 20.43
CA ASP A 77 -9.59 3.56 21.52
C ASP A 77 -9.10 4.90 22.09
N THR A 78 -9.10 5.97 21.27
CA THR A 78 -8.57 7.29 21.66
C THR A 78 -9.66 8.35 21.91
N GLY A 79 -10.87 8.12 21.37
CA GLY A 79 -11.93 9.12 21.33
C GLY A 79 -11.69 10.27 20.34
N VAL A 80 -10.57 10.23 19.60
CA VAL A 80 -10.21 11.26 18.63
C VAL A 80 -10.80 10.91 17.26
N TRP A 81 -11.49 11.86 16.65
CA TRP A 81 -12.00 11.66 15.27
C TRP A 81 -10.86 11.54 14.26
N VAL A 82 -11.02 10.67 13.26
CA VAL A 82 -9.99 10.42 12.24
C VAL A 82 -10.55 10.71 10.85
N ASN A 83 -9.91 11.66 10.15
CA ASN A 83 -10.13 11.89 8.73
C ASN A 83 -9.10 11.09 7.93
N THR A 84 -9.57 10.16 7.10
CA THR A 84 -8.70 9.24 6.35
C THR A 84 -8.60 9.66 4.89
N VAL A 85 -7.37 9.78 4.40
CA VAL A 85 -7.01 9.90 2.99
C VAL A 85 -6.22 8.66 2.61
N ASN A 86 -6.76 7.86 1.70
CA ASN A 86 -6.09 6.68 1.17
C ASN A 86 -5.58 7.00 -0.24
N LEU A 87 -4.25 7.11 -0.39
CA LEU A 87 -3.56 7.37 -1.65
C LEU A 87 -2.88 6.11 -2.22
N SER A 88 -3.28 4.95 -1.75
CA SER A 88 -2.75 3.67 -2.25
C SER A 88 -3.26 3.39 -3.66
N VAL A 89 -2.41 2.79 -4.49
CA VAL A 89 -2.73 2.50 -5.90
C VAL A 89 -2.45 1.03 -6.19
N PRO A 90 -3.46 0.24 -6.58
CA PRO A 90 -3.26 -1.16 -6.94
C PRO A 90 -2.19 -1.34 -8.01
N GLY A 91 -1.32 -2.34 -7.84
CA GLY A 91 -0.24 -2.65 -8.75
C GLY A 91 1.03 -1.83 -8.55
N TRP A 92 1.05 -0.84 -7.66
CA TRP A 92 2.25 -0.07 -7.39
C TRP A 92 3.37 -0.92 -6.80
N THR A 93 4.58 -0.53 -7.18
CA THR A 93 5.86 -1.02 -6.67
C THR A 93 6.40 -0.09 -5.59
N SER A 94 7.43 -0.52 -4.88
CA SER A 94 8.16 0.32 -3.91
C SER A 94 8.77 1.55 -4.59
N GLN A 95 9.24 1.42 -5.84
CA GLN A 95 9.75 2.53 -6.64
C GLN A 95 8.66 3.57 -6.94
N ASP A 96 7.42 3.13 -7.26
CA ASP A 96 6.28 4.04 -7.49
C ASP A 96 5.94 4.84 -6.23
N LEU A 97 5.92 4.17 -5.08
CA LEU A 97 5.68 4.83 -3.81
C LEU A 97 6.80 5.80 -3.45
N LEU A 98 8.07 5.40 -3.60
CA LEU A 98 9.22 6.29 -3.40
C LEU A 98 9.13 7.53 -4.28
N HIS A 99 8.85 7.35 -5.57
CA HIS A 99 8.64 8.46 -6.49
C HIS A 99 7.48 9.36 -6.04
N ALA A 100 6.39 8.78 -5.56
CA ALA A 100 5.23 9.54 -5.11
C ALA A 100 5.55 10.42 -3.89
N VAL A 101 6.19 9.87 -2.86
CA VAL A 101 6.50 10.63 -1.63
C VAL A 101 7.64 11.63 -1.81
N THR A 102 8.51 11.44 -2.81
CA THR A 102 9.61 12.37 -3.12
C THR A 102 9.22 13.47 -4.11
N SER A 103 8.31 13.20 -5.06
CA SER A 103 8.11 14.07 -6.22
C SER A 103 6.68 14.56 -6.42
N ARG A 104 5.63 13.83 -5.95
CA ARG A 104 4.25 14.21 -6.22
C ARG A 104 3.69 15.14 -5.14
N PRO A 105 3.25 16.38 -5.47
CA PRO A 105 2.82 17.36 -4.49
C PRO A 105 1.70 16.89 -3.56
N LEU A 106 0.69 16.16 -4.09
CA LEU A 106 -0.42 15.65 -3.29
C LEU A 106 0.07 14.71 -2.17
N PHE A 107 0.93 13.75 -2.49
CA PHE A 107 1.49 12.79 -1.53
C PHE A 107 2.32 13.51 -0.46
N ARG A 108 3.17 14.42 -0.88
CA ARG A 108 4.05 15.20 0.00
C ARG A 108 3.26 16.10 0.95
N LEU A 109 2.29 16.86 0.46
CA LEU A 109 1.45 17.73 1.28
C LEU A 109 0.59 16.94 2.26
N THR A 110 0.02 15.82 1.81
CA THR A 110 -0.79 14.96 2.68
C THR A 110 0.09 14.32 3.76
N ALA A 111 1.27 13.79 3.42
CA ALA A 111 2.21 13.25 4.41
C ALA A 111 2.67 14.31 5.41
N PHE A 112 3.00 15.52 4.94
CA PHE A 112 3.38 16.65 5.81
C PHE A 112 2.30 17.01 6.83
N SER A 113 1.01 16.92 6.47
CA SER A 113 -0.11 17.31 7.33
C SER A 113 -0.69 16.19 8.20
N SER A 114 -0.28 14.93 7.98
CA SER A 114 -0.91 13.77 8.63
C SER A 114 -0.40 13.54 10.06
N ASN A 115 -1.29 13.16 10.97
CA ASN A 115 -0.97 12.71 12.33
C ASN A 115 -0.70 11.20 12.38
N ILE A 116 -1.31 10.47 11.46
CA ILE A 116 -1.18 9.02 11.31
C ILE A 116 -0.75 8.73 9.88
N ILE A 117 0.28 7.91 9.72
CA ILE A 117 0.71 7.40 8.41
C ILE A 117 0.84 5.89 8.52
N THR A 118 0.18 5.15 7.62
CA THR A 118 0.45 3.73 7.41
C THR A 118 0.84 3.48 5.97
N PHE A 119 1.74 2.52 5.74
CA PHE A 119 2.08 2.10 4.39
C PHE A 119 2.38 0.61 4.32
N SER A 120 2.17 0.01 3.15
CA SER A 120 2.44 -1.39 2.84
C SER A 120 2.71 -1.50 1.36
N ILE A 121 3.87 -2.06 0.98
CA ILE A 121 4.35 -2.10 -0.40
C ILE A 121 5.40 -3.19 -0.58
N GLY A 122 5.59 -3.68 -1.81
CA GLY A 122 6.68 -4.59 -2.18
C GLY A 122 6.23 -5.97 -2.64
N GLY A 123 4.97 -6.33 -2.39
CA GLY A 123 4.43 -7.63 -2.83
C GLY A 123 4.38 -7.81 -4.34
N ASN A 124 4.18 -6.73 -5.10
CA ASN A 124 4.07 -6.79 -6.56
C ASN A 124 5.41 -7.11 -7.22
N GLU A 125 6.52 -6.54 -6.73
CA GLU A 125 7.86 -6.80 -7.25
C GLU A 125 8.28 -8.26 -7.00
N LEU A 126 8.06 -8.74 -5.77
CA LEU A 126 8.36 -10.12 -5.40
C LEU A 126 7.53 -11.12 -6.22
N ALA A 127 6.23 -10.86 -6.38
CA ALA A 127 5.36 -11.69 -7.21
C ALA A 127 5.80 -11.69 -8.68
N GLY A 128 6.24 -10.55 -9.21
CA GLY A 128 6.79 -10.44 -10.56
C GLY A 128 8.07 -11.24 -10.75
N ALA A 129 9.02 -11.12 -9.83
CA ALA A 129 10.28 -11.88 -9.87
C ALA A 129 10.04 -13.39 -9.71
N ARG A 130 9.13 -13.79 -8.80
CA ARG A 130 8.69 -15.18 -8.68
C ARG A 130 8.17 -15.75 -10.02
N GLN A 131 7.39 -14.99 -10.77
CA GLN A 131 6.89 -15.44 -12.08
C GLN A 131 8.03 -15.63 -13.08
N LEU A 132 9.03 -14.75 -13.08
CA LEU A 132 10.23 -14.90 -13.92
C LEU A 132 11.05 -16.13 -13.53
N TYR A 133 11.24 -16.38 -12.24
CA TYR A 133 11.91 -17.58 -11.73
C TYR A 133 11.20 -18.85 -12.24
N LYS A 134 9.89 -18.95 -12.02
CA LYS A 134 9.09 -20.11 -12.45
C LYS A 134 9.07 -20.32 -13.97
N ALA A 135 9.30 -19.26 -14.74
CA ALA A 135 9.39 -19.32 -16.21
C ALA A 135 10.83 -19.65 -16.70
N GLY A 136 11.80 -19.82 -15.81
CA GLY A 136 13.22 -20.00 -16.20
C GLY A 136 13.81 -18.74 -16.86
N ALA A 137 13.27 -17.56 -16.56
CA ALA A 137 13.62 -16.28 -17.18
C ALA A 137 14.24 -15.27 -16.21
N CYS A 138 14.59 -15.72 -15.00
CA CYS A 138 15.12 -14.85 -13.95
C CYS A 138 16.60 -14.47 -14.16
N GLY A 139 17.33 -15.25 -14.96
CA GLY A 139 18.75 -15.01 -15.25
C GLY A 139 19.72 -15.62 -14.22
N GLY A 140 21.01 -15.61 -14.58
CA GLY A 140 22.05 -16.29 -13.80
C GLY A 140 22.14 -17.78 -14.10
N ALA A 141 23.16 -18.42 -13.53
CA ALA A 141 23.34 -19.87 -13.66
C ALA A 141 22.32 -20.68 -12.85
N ASP A 142 21.80 -20.07 -11.78
CA ASP A 142 20.82 -20.59 -10.85
C ASP A 142 19.40 -20.05 -11.11
N ASN A 143 19.22 -19.25 -12.16
CA ASN A 143 17.95 -18.59 -12.49
C ASN A 143 17.39 -17.68 -11.36
N GLU A 144 18.24 -17.06 -10.56
CA GLU A 144 17.82 -16.24 -9.41
C GLU A 144 18.25 -14.77 -9.49
N ASP A 145 18.89 -14.31 -10.58
CA ASP A 145 19.37 -12.92 -10.69
C ASP A 145 18.24 -11.89 -10.51
N CYS A 146 17.04 -12.18 -11.01
CA CYS A 146 15.90 -11.28 -10.84
C CYS A 146 15.43 -11.19 -9.39
N MET A 147 15.53 -12.27 -8.60
CA MET A 147 15.20 -12.27 -7.17
C MET A 147 16.19 -11.40 -6.41
N ARG A 148 17.50 -11.62 -6.63
CA ARG A 148 18.55 -10.77 -6.03
C ARG A 148 18.39 -9.29 -6.38
N ALA A 149 18.08 -8.99 -7.63
CA ALA A 149 17.87 -7.62 -8.08
C ALA A 149 16.65 -6.96 -7.43
N VAL A 150 15.56 -7.71 -7.27
CA VAL A 150 14.34 -7.22 -6.61
C VAL A 150 14.56 -6.97 -5.14
N VAL A 151 15.23 -7.86 -4.43
CA VAL A 151 15.57 -7.67 -3.01
C VAL A 151 16.37 -6.38 -2.83
N ALA A 152 17.48 -6.22 -3.56
CA ALA A 152 18.32 -5.03 -3.48
C ALA A 152 17.54 -3.72 -3.81
N ALA A 153 16.65 -3.78 -4.79
CA ALA A 153 15.81 -2.63 -5.15
C ALA A 153 14.79 -2.31 -4.06
N LEU A 154 14.13 -3.33 -3.48
CA LEU A 154 13.18 -3.16 -2.39
C LEU A 154 13.85 -2.54 -1.16
N GLU A 155 14.99 -3.05 -0.74
CA GLU A 155 15.75 -2.53 0.40
C GLU A 155 16.08 -1.05 0.22
N SER A 156 16.67 -0.70 -0.94
CA SER A 156 17.01 0.69 -1.27
C SER A 156 15.78 1.61 -1.30
N ASN A 157 14.67 1.14 -1.87
CA ASN A 157 13.44 1.91 -1.97
C ASN A 157 12.78 2.10 -0.59
N TRP A 158 12.82 1.06 0.28
CA TRP A 158 12.30 1.15 1.64
C TRP A 158 13.05 2.20 2.46
N ASP A 159 14.40 2.22 2.40
CA ASP A 159 15.21 3.25 3.05
C ASP A 159 14.85 4.64 2.53
N GLY A 160 14.69 4.77 1.21
CA GLY A 160 14.26 6.02 0.58
C GLY A 160 12.87 6.47 1.01
N ILE A 161 11.89 5.57 1.12
CA ILE A 161 10.52 5.86 1.57
C ILE A 161 10.52 6.33 3.02
N LEU A 162 11.18 5.60 3.91
CA LEU A 162 11.30 5.94 5.33
C LEU A 162 11.96 7.31 5.51
N GLY A 163 13.10 7.54 4.86
CA GLY A 163 13.81 8.82 4.88
C GLY A 163 12.97 9.98 4.34
N ALA A 164 12.24 9.77 3.24
CA ALA A 164 11.36 10.80 2.66
C ALA A 164 10.18 11.13 3.59
N LEU A 165 9.53 10.13 4.18
CA LEU A 165 8.43 10.33 5.12
C LEU A 165 8.91 11.03 6.40
N ALA A 166 10.06 10.63 6.94
CA ALA A 166 10.69 11.29 8.09
C ALA A 166 10.99 12.78 7.79
N ALA A 167 11.62 13.07 6.65
CA ALA A 167 11.90 14.44 6.24
C ALA A 167 10.63 15.29 6.05
N LEU A 168 9.57 14.71 5.47
CA LEU A 168 8.29 15.39 5.30
C LEU A 168 7.63 15.69 6.65
N ARG A 169 7.77 14.83 7.65
CA ARG A 169 7.22 15.05 8.99
C ARG A 169 8.01 16.08 9.79
N ASN A 170 9.30 16.29 9.49
CA ASN A 170 10.13 17.35 10.06
C ASN A 170 9.96 17.47 11.59
N ASN A 171 10.28 16.42 12.32
CA ASN A 171 10.15 16.30 13.78
C ASN A 171 8.71 16.46 14.35
N ARG A 172 7.68 16.36 13.53
CA ARG A 172 6.30 16.39 14.04
C ARG A 172 5.91 15.02 14.59
N PRO A 173 5.42 14.93 15.83
CA PRO A 173 4.95 13.68 16.38
C PRO A 173 3.92 13.00 15.46
N THR A 174 4.17 11.77 15.07
CA THR A 174 3.37 11.04 14.08
C THR A 174 3.20 9.59 14.51
N ILE A 175 1.99 9.06 14.46
CA ILE A 175 1.74 7.63 14.57
C ILE A 175 2.11 7.03 13.20
N MET A 176 3.36 6.53 13.06
CA MET A 176 3.82 5.93 11.81
C MET A 176 3.95 4.42 11.97
N ARG A 177 3.32 3.67 11.09
CA ARG A 177 3.26 2.21 11.12
C ARG A 177 3.41 1.66 9.71
N THR A 178 3.96 0.46 9.63
CA THR A 178 4.01 -0.31 8.38
C THR A 178 3.68 -1.77 8.64
N THR A 179 3.65 -2.57 7.59
CA THR A 179 3.53 -4.03 7.66
C THR A 179 4.75 -4.66 6.99
N ASP A 180 5.14 -5.84 7.42
CA ASP A 180 5.93 -6.75 6.62
C ASP A 180 5.06 -7.41 5.52
N ILE A 181 5.69 -8.21 4.65
CA ILE A 181 5.08 -8.80 3.45
C ILE A 181 4.82 -10.29 3.72
N TYR A 182 3.57 -10.75 3.56
CA TYR A 182 3.22 -12.15 3.65
C TYR A 182 3.43 -12.88 2.31
N ASN A 183 3.59 -14.23 2.38
CA ASN A 183 3.66 -15.11 1.22
C ASN A 183 2.27 -15.74 0.95
N PRO A 184 1.59 -15.39 -0.13
CA PRO A 184 0.31 -16.01 -0.48
C PRO A 184 0.46 -17.34 -1.24
N PHE A 185 1.68 -17.77 -1.58
CA PHE A 185 1.94 -18.86 -2.54
C PHE A 185 2.54 -20.11 -1.89
N VAL A 186 2.51 -20.26 -0.58
CA VAL A 186 3.21 -21.35 0.14
C VAL A 186 2.85 -22.73 -0.41
N ASN A 187 1.57 -23.05 -0.50
CA ASN A 187 1.13 -24.37 -0.97
C ASN A 187 1.45 -24.61 -2.45
N VAL A 188 1.27 -23.57 -3.29
CA VAL A 188 1.53 -23.66 -4.74
C VAL A 188 3.02 -23.83 -5.00
N ASP A 189 3.87 -23.13 -4.27
CA ASP A 189 5.32 -23.19 -4.47
C ASP A 189 5.93 -24.45 -3.87
N ARG A 190 5.39 -24.99 -2.78
CA ARG A 190 5.76 -26.31 -2.27
C ARG A 190 5.45 -27.45 -3.21
N ALA A 191 4.36 -27.32 -3.98
CA ALA A 191 3.94 -28.31 -4.96
C ALA A 191 4.65 -28.16 -6.32
N SER A 192 5.54 -27.17 -6.47
CA SER A 192 6.25 -26.87 -7.69
C SER A 192 7.76 -27.00 -7.48
N ASP A 193 8.44 -27.49 -8.52
CA ASP A 193 9.88 -27.50 -8.69
C ASP A 193 10.10 -27.08 -10.14
N SER A 194 10.18 -25.74 -10.33
CA SER A 194 10.08 -25.12 -11.65
C SER A 194 11.41 -24.97 -12.34
N TRP A 195 12.52 -24.99 -11.58
CA TRP A 195 13.87 -24.82 -12.08
C TRP A 195 14.85 -25.74 -11.32
N PRO A 196 15.83 -26.40 -12.06
CA PRO A 196 15.98 -26.41 -13.53
C PRO A 196 14.85 -27.16 -14.23
N ALA A 197 14.82 -27.09 -15.57
CA ALA A 197 13.80 -27.83 -16.34
C ALA A 197 13.86 -29.33 -16.01
N GLY A 198 12.80 -29.85 -15.46
CA GLY A 198 12.71 -31.24 -14.96
C GLY A 198 12.88 -31.38 -13.44
N GLY A 199 13.15 -30.26 -12.76
CA GLY A 199 13.33 -30.21 -11.32
C GLY A 199 14.70 -30.71 -10.82
N ASP A 200 15.07 -30.32 -9.63
CA ASP A 200 16.26 -30.83 -8.92
C ASP A 200 15.94 -31.43 -7.55
N GLY A 201 14.65 -31.43 -7.19
CA GLY A 201 14.16 -31.95 -5.93
C GLY A 201 14.02 -30.89 -4.84
N ILE A 202 14.32 -29.61 -5.15
CA ILE A 202 14.09 -28.47 -4.28
C ILE A 202 12.81 -27.78 -4.73
N SER A 203 11.89 -27.52 -3.83
CA SER A 203 10.65 -26.85 -4.20
C SER A 203 10.88 -25.35 -4.44
N ASP A 204 10.05 -24.74 -5.31
CA ASP A 204 10.06 -23.28 -5.51
C ASP A 204 9.90 -22.52 -4.18
N PHE A 205 9.22 -23.11 -3.20
CA PHE A 205 9.09 -22.51 -1.87
C PHE A 205 10.44 -22.43 -1.12
N GLU A 206 11.23 -23.51 -1.16
CA GLU A 206 12.53 -23.55 -0.51
C GLU A 206 13.50 -22.56 -1.14
N GLU A 207 13.44 -22.41 -2.47
CA GLU A 207 14.27 -21.47 -3.22
C GLU A 207 13.85 -20.00 -3.02
N LEU A 208 12.54 -19.71 -3.00
CA LEU A 208 12.06 -18.34 -3.02
C LEU A 208 11.83 -17.72 -1.63
N LYS A 209 11.55 -18.56 -0.62
CA LYS A 209 11.33 -18.09 0.75
C LYS A 209 12.49 -17.26 1.31
N PRO A 210 13.77 -17.62 1.14
CA PRO A 210 14.89 -16.84 1.67
C PRO A 210 14.89 -15.38 1.23
N TYR A 211 14.49 -15.07 -0.01
CA TYR A 211 14.40 -13.71 -0.53
C TYR A 211 13.30 -12.88 0.16
N LEU A 212 12.15 -13.50 0.45
CA LEU A 212 11.10 -12.83 1.23
C LEU A 212 11.53 -12.60 2.68
N ASP A 213 12.21 -13.58 3.28
CA ASP A 213 12.71 -13.46 4.64
C ASP A 213 13.75 -12.32 4.74
N GLU A 214 14.65 -12.19 3.76
CA GLU A 214 15.63 -11.11 3.68
C GLU A 214 14.95 -9.74 3.58
N VAL A 215 14.00 -9.58 2.66
CA VAL A 215 13.22 -8.34 2.53
C VAL A 215 12.49 -7.99 3.84
N ASN A 216 11.84 -8.95 4.48
CA ASN A 216 11.14 -8.72 5.74
C ASN A 216 12.09 -8.38 6.90
N ALA A 217 13.27 -8.98 6.93
CA ALA A 217 14.31 -8.61 7.89
C ALA A 217 14.77 -7.17 7.70
N HIS A 218 14.99 -6.75 6.44
CA HIS A 218 15.33 -5.36 6.11
C HIS A 218 14.20 -4.39 6.49
N ILE A 219 12.95 -4.69 6.12
CA ILE A 219 11.76 -3.88 6.50
C ILE A 219 11.74 -3.63 8.00
N ASN A 220 11.93 -4.67 8.81
CA ASN A 220 11.94 -4.57 10.26
C ASN A 220 13.13 -3.73 10.77
N ALA A 221 14.33 -3.96 10.26
CA ALA A 221 15.54 -3.23 10.68
C ALA A 221 15.49 -1.74 10.29
N ALA A 222 15.18 -1.45 9.02
CA ALA A 222 15.07 -0.08 8.52
C ALA A 222 13.95 0.70 9.22
N SER A 223 12.79 0.07 9.42
CA SER A 223 11.68 0.69 10.15
C SER A 223 12.07 1.02 11.59
N ALA A 224 12.73 0.09 12.28
CA ALA A 224 13.21 0.29 13.66
C ALA A 224 14.20 1.46 13.76
N ALA A 225 15.11 1.62 12.77
CA ALA A 225 16.07 2.72 12.71
C ALA A 225 15.37 4.10 12.62
N HIS A 226 14.14 4.16 12.08
CA HIS A 226 13.30 5.35 12.02
C HIS A 226 12.23 5.40 13.13
N GLY A 227 12.25 4.47 14.09
CA GLY A 227 11.23 4.38 15.14
C GLY A 227 9.84 3.97 14.64
N VAL A 228 9.72 3.51 13.41
CA VAL A 228 8.46 3.03 12.81
C VAL A 228 8.20 1.61 13.26
N LEU A 229 7.02 1.34 13.81
CA LEU A 229 6.64 -0.01 14.22
C LEU A 229 6.05 -0.79 13.05
N VAL A 230 6.47 -2.05 12.93
CA VAL A 230 6.03 -2.99 11.90
C VAL A 230 4.96 -3.91 12.47
N ALA A 231 3.81 -3.99 11.81
CA ALA A 231 2.79 -4.99 12.14
C ALA A 231 3.23 -6.34 11.55
N PRO A 232 3.33 -7.41 12.36
CA PRO A 232 3.90 -8.69 11.94
C PRO A 232 2.88 -9.50 11.12
N VAL A 233 2.56 -9.02 9.93
CA VAL A 233 1.57 -9.63 9.02
C VAL A 233 2.12 -10.96 8.49
N TYR A 234 3.43 -11.02 8.18
CA TYR A 234 4.07 -12.24 7.73
C TYR A 234 3.88 -13.37 8.75
N GLN A 235 4.20 -13.13 10.01
CA GLN A 235 3.99 -14.14 11.05
C GLN A 235 2.53 -14.52 11.23
N ALA A 236 1.61 -13.56 11.17
CA ALA A 236 0.18 -13.84 11.36
C ALA A 236 -0.41 -14.66 10.20
N PHE A 237 0.05 -14.42 8.98
CA PHE A 237 -0.44 -15.07 7.77
C PHE A 237 0.27 -16.40 7.54
N ASN A 238 1.59 -16.45 7.70
CA ASN A 238 2.42 -17.59 7.33
C ASN A 238 2.99 -18.38 8.52
N GLY A 239 2.57 -18.07 9.75
CA GLY A 239 3.11 -18.74 10.94
C GLY A 239 4.50 -18.27 11.34
N VAL A 240 5.01 -18.79 12.46
CA VAL A 240 6.31 -18.38 13.02
C VAL A 240 7.47 -18.78 12.10
N ALA A 241 7.35 -19.92 11.41
CA ALA A 241 8.36 -20.40 10.47
C ALA A 241 8.21 -19.81 9.06
N GLY A 242 7.16 -19.02 8.80
CA GLY A 242 6.88 -18.45 7.48
C GLY A 242 6.43 -19.48 6.46
N ASP A 243 5.88 -20.60 6.91
CA ASP A 243 5.65 -21.79 6.09
C ASP A 243 4.21 -22.29 6.08
N GLU A 244 3.28 -21.57 6.70
CA GLU A 244 1.85 -21.84 6.65
C GLU A 244 1.21 -21.05 5.49
N ASP A 245 0.29 -21.70 4.75
CA ASP A 245 -0.44 -21.01 3.67
C ASP A 245 -1.58 -20.15 4.26
N PRO A 246 -1.66 -18.85 3.94
CA PRO A 246 -2.73 -17.99 4.45
C PRO A 246 -4.11 -18.33 3.88
N GLY A 247 -4.18 -19.01 2.73
CA GLY A 247 -5.42 -19.53 2.15
C GLY A 247 -6.08 -20.58 3.04
N ASP A 248 -5.29 -21.47 3.64
CA ASP A 248 -5.78 -22.51 4.56
C ASP A 248 -6.41 -21.92 5.83
N LYS A 249 -6.04 -20.66 6.16
CA LYS A 249 -6.59 -19.90 7.28
C LYS A 249 -7.75 -18.98 6.86
N GLY A 250 -8.13 -18.97 5.58
CA GLY A 250 -9.13 -18.06 5.03
C GLY A 250 -8.70 -16.59 5.03
N LEU A 251 -7.39 -16.31 5.11
CA LEU A 251 -6.85 -14.95 5.16
C LEU A 251 -6.65 -14.33 3.78
N THR A 252 -6.60 -15.14 2.71
CA THR A 252 -6.62 -14.68 1.32
C THR A 252 -8.02 -14.70 0.72
N ALA A 253 -8.26 -13.87 -0.28
CA ALA A 253 -9.48 -13.78 -1.06
C ALA A 253 -9.52 -14.90 -2.13
N PHE A 254 -10.54 -14.89 -2.97
CA PHE A 254 -10.72 -15.91 -4.02
C PHE A 254 -9.69 -15.88 -5.14
N ASP A 255 -8.82 -14.88 -5.16
CA ASP A 255 -7.69 -14.75 -6.09
C ASP A 255 -6.39 -15.35 -5.52
N ASP A 256 -6.46 -15.94 -4.32
CA ASP A 256 -5.35 -16.57 -3.60
C ASP A 256 -4.12 -15.66 -3.44
N PHE A 257 -4.31 -14.34 -3.56
CA PHE A 257 -3.24 -13.35 -3.50
C PHE A 257 -3.54 -12.22 -2.51
N HIS A 258 -4.67 -11.54 -2.65
CA HIS A 258 -5.03 -10.42 -1.79
C HIS A 258 -5.66 -10.88 -0.48
N PRO A 259 -5.58 -10.09 0.60
CA PRO A 259 -6.24 -10.42 1.84
C PRO A 259 -7.78 -10.50 1.67
N SER A 260 -8.39 -11.51 2.25
CA SER A 260 -9.84 -11.59 2.43
C SER A 260 -10.35 -10.53 3.41
N GLY A 261 -11.67 -10.42 3.60
CA GLY A 261 -12.22 -9.57 4.66
C GLY A 261 -11.69 -9.94 6.05
N LEU A 262 -11.42 -11.23 6.33
CA LEU A 262 -10.77 -11.69 7.55
C LEU A 262 -9.30 -11.28 7.59
N GLY A 263 -8.56 -11.46 6.49
CA GLY A 263 -7.17 -11.03 6.37
C GLY A 263 -7.00 -9.53 6.64
N HIS A 264 -7.85 -8.69 6.06
CA HIS A 264 -7.84 -7.25 6.35
C HIS A 264 -8.16 -6.93 7.82
N ALA A 265 -9.07 -7.69 8.45
CA ALA A 265 -9.37 -7.51 9.87
C ALA A 265 -8.17 -7.90 10.77
N VAL A 266 -7.43 -8.95 10.40
CA VAL A 266 -6.19 -9.34 11.07
C VAL A 266 -5.14 -8.22 10.93
N ILE A 267 -4.88 -7.70 9.72
CA ILE A 267 -3.93 -6.60 9.52
C ILE A 267 -4.31 -5.38 10.38
N ALA A 268 -5.59 -4.98 10.38
CA ALA A 268 -6.06 -3.86 11.20
C ALA A 268 -5.87 -4.12 12.71
N SER A 269 -6.08 -5.36 13.16
CA SER A 269 -5.87 -5.75 14.56
C SER A 269 -4.40 -5.71 14.97
N LEU A 270 -3.50 -6.15 14.10
CA LEU A 270 -2.06 -6.08 14.32
C LEU A 270 -1.58 -4.63 14.43
N LEU A 271 -1.99 -3.76 13.49
CA LEU A 271 -1.69 -2.32 13.54
C LEU A 271 -2.23 -1.68 14.83
N ARG A 272 -3.44 -2.04 15.28
CA ARG A 272 -4.01 -1.60 16.55
C ARG A 272 -3.19 -2.08 17.73
N GLY A 273 -2.71 -3.32 17.70
CA GLY A 273 -1.89 -3.92 18.77
C GLY A 273 -0.57 -3.20 19.00
N LEU A 274 -0.04 -2.49 18.00
CA LEU A 274 1.16 -1.65 18.14
C LEU A 274 0.91 -0.37 18.96
N GLY A 275 -0.33 -0.09 19.33
CA GLY A 275 -0.69 1.13 20.07
C GLY A 275 -0.56 2.40 19.22
N TYR A 276 -0.65 3.54 19.91
CA TYR A 276 -0.75 4.86 19.25
C TYR A 276 0.36 5.82 19.70
N ALA A 277 1.48 5.30 20.19
CA ALA A 277 2.65 6.12 20.46
C ALA A 277 3.17 6.76 19.17
N THR A 278 3.49 8.06 19.25
CA THR A 278 4.06 8.78 18.11
C THR A 278 5.57 8.56 18.06
N VAL A 279 6.11 8.58 16.86
CA VAL A 279 7.54 8.77 16.59
C VAL A 279 7.79 10.24 16.26
N THR A 280 9.01 10.71 16.51
CA THR A 280 9.48 12.03 16.11
C THR A 280 10.65 11.78 15.15
N PRO A 281 10.32 11.59 13.86
CA PRO A 281 11.30 11.22 12.85
C PRO A 281 12.20 12.39 12.49
#